data_5bd30b5d8b8df8b159b7a7dfb2722390
#
_entry.id   5bd30b5d8b8df8b159b7a7dfb2722390
#
_cell.length_a   1.000
_cell.length_b   1.000
_cell.length_c   1.000
_cell.angle_alpha   90.00
_cell.angle_beta   90.00
_cell.angle_gamma   90.00
#
_symmetry.space_group_name_H-M   'P 1'
#
loop_
_entity.id
_entity.type
_entity.pdbx_description
1 polymer ?
#
loop_
_entity_poly.entity_id
_entity_poly.type
_entity_poly.pdbx_seq_one_letter_code
_entity_poly.pdbx_strand_id
1 'polypeptide(L)'
;MAPSASAREELFITPRTVSHFTDQEVTDEMLREIYNLTKMGPTAFNSQPLRITWVRSAEARQRLAAHMVDSSQAKTIAAPVTAILGFDRNWFQRFGEFNPRSAPNMQPMFEGNPEAADGTGALSAHLQAGYFITAVRALGLDAGPMTGSDLAAITTEFLADKNQQAFLIVNLGYGIEPSYPRNLRFEFEDVTETI
;
A
#
# COMPACT_ATOMS: atom_id res chain seq x y z
N MET A 1 4.22 -2.14 -26.81
CA MET A 1 5.34 -1.17 -26.88
C MET A 1 5.96 -1.11 -25.49
N ALA A 2 7.28 -1.22 -25.35
CA ALA A 2 7.93 -1.09 -24.05
C ALA A 2 7.85 0.37 -23.56
N PRO A 3 7.76 0.61 -22.21
CA PRO A 3 7.85 1.95 -21.65
C PRO A 3 9.13 2.66 -22.08
N SER A 4 9.09 3.99 -22.18
CA SER A 4 10.28 4.79 -22.48
C SER A 4 11.39 4.57 -21.44
N ALA A 5 12.62 4.91 -21.79
CA ALA A 5 13.74 4.85 -20.83
C ALA A 5 13.47 5.80 -19.65
N SER A 6 12.91 7.01 -19.89
CA SER A 6 12.57 7.97 -18.83
C SER A 6 11.49 7.42 -17.90
N ALA A 7 10.44 6.76 -18.39
CA ALA A 7 9.41 6.18 -17.55
C ALA A 7 9.96 5.07 -16.61
N ARG A 8 10.91 4.27 -17.08
CA ARG A 8 11.59 3.28 -16.22
C ARG A 8 12.44 3.95 -15.15
N GLU A 9 13.17 4.99 -15.53
CA GLU A 9 13.99 5.78 -14.62
C GLU A 9 13.13 6.41 -13.52
N GLU A 10 12.06 7.10 -13.90
CA GLU A 10 11.17 7.83 -13.01
C GLU A 10 10.37 6.93 -12.05
N LEU A 11 10.02 5.70 -12.47
CA LEU A 11 9.20 4.80 -11.65
C LEU A 11 10.02 3.86 -10.75
N PHE A 12 11.22 3.47 -11.18
CA PHE A 12 11.96 2.36 -10.53
C PHE A 12 13.37 2.74 -10.08
N ILE A 13 14.10 3.55 -10.85
CA ILE A 13 15.51 3.80 -10.60
C ILE A 13 15.72 5.02 -9.71
N THR A 14 15.17 6.17 -10.09
CA THR A 14 15.35 7.44 -9.36
C THR A 14 14.65 7.45 -8.00
N PRO A 15 13.38 6.98 -7.85
CA PRO A 15 12.64 7.17 -6.61
C PRO A 15 13.29 6.52 -5.40
N ARG A 16 13.25 7.23 -4.27
CA ARG A 16 13.78 6.83 -2.97
C ARG A 16 12.67 6.78 -1.93
N THR A 17 12.87 5.99 -0.87
CA THR A 17 12.07 6.13 0.34
C THR A 17 12.46 7.43 1.02
N VAL A 18 11.51 8.35 1.19
CA VAL A 18 11.71 9.63 1.83
C VAL A 18 11.16 9.65 3.25
N SER A 19 11.75 10.47 4.11
CA SER A 19 11.31 10.67 5.50
C SER A 19 10.82 12.10 5.76
N HIS A 20 11.10 13.03 4.84
CA HIS A 20 10.72 14.42 4.93
C HIS A 20 9.97 14.83 3.67
N PHE A 21 9.01 15.73 3.84
CA PHE A 21 8.14 16.22 2.77
C PHE A 21 8.10 17.74 2.81
N THR A 22 7.79 18.35 1.67
CA THR A 22 7.48 19.77 1.58
C THR A 22 6.05 20.03 2.05
N ASP A 23 5.68 21.29 2.21
CA ASP A 23 4.31 21.71 2.57
C ASP A 23 3.35 21.72 1.37
N GLN A 24 3.78 21.22 0.20
CA GLN A 24 2.94 21.16 -0.98
C GLN A 24 1.78 20.19 -0.76
N GLU A 25 0.58 20.67 -1.08
CA GLU A 25 -0.63 19.92 -0.86
C GLU A 25 -0.74 18.68 -1.77
N VAL A 26 -1.23 17.57 -1.19
CA VAL A 26 -1.69 16.39 -1.92
C VAL A 26 -3.21 16.46 -2.00
N THR A 27 -3.75 16.69 -3.19
CA THR A 27 -5.18 16.93 -3.38
C THR A 27 -6.00 15.64 -3.38
N ASP A 28 -7.32 15.75 -3.21
CA ASP A 28 -8.23 14.61 -3.28
C ASP A 28 -8.26 13.97 -4.67
N GLU A 29 -8.07 14.76 -5.72
CA GLU A 29 -7.95 14.27 -7.10
C GLU A 29 -6.72 13.38 -7.26
N MET A 30 -5.57 13.76 -6.67
CA MET A 30 -4.37 12.94 -6.68
C MET A 30 -4.58 11.62 -5.94
N LEU A 31 -5.23 11.65 -4.76
CA LEU A 31 -5.54 10.42 -4.02
C LEU A 31 -6.47 9.49 -4.81
N ARG A 32 -7.44 10.06 -5.53
CA ARG A 32 -8.32 9.30 -6.42
C ARG A 32 -7.55 8.68 -7.59
N GLU A 33 -6.62 9.42 -8.17
CA GLU A 33 -5.82 8.92 -9.29
C GLU A 33 -4.82 7.84 -8.84
N ILE A 34 -4.20 7.99 -7.66
CA ILE A 34 -3.41 6.91 -7.04
C ILE A 34 -4.24 5.62 -6.97
N TYR A 35 -5.48 5.70 -6.48
CA TYR A 35 -6.35 4.53 -6.42
C TYR A 35 -6.70 3.98 -7.81
N ASN A 36 -6.98 4.84 -8.80
CA ASN A 36 -7.30 4.42 -10.17
C ASN A 36 -6.18 3.61 -10.81
N LEU A 37 -4.93 3.97 -10.54
CA LEU A 37 -3.76 3.22 -11.00
C LEU A 37 -3.54 1.95 -10.15
N THR A 38 -3.67 2.05 -8.83
CA THR A 38 -3.50 0.93 -7.89
C THR A 38 -4.43 -0.23 -8.18
N LYS A 39 -5.71 0.06 -8.45
CA LYS A 39 -6.73 -0.98 -8.70
C LYS A 39 -6.48 -1.82 -9.95
N MET A 40 -5.56 -1.38 -10.84
CA MET A 40 -5.18 -2.13 -12.04
C MET A 40 -4.18 -3.26 -11.75
N GLY A 41 -3.63 -3.31 -10.52
CA GLY A 41 -2.75 -4.39 -10.09
C GLY A 41 -3.47 -5.74 -10.06
N PRO A 42 -2.79 -6.84 -10.45
CA PRO A 42 -3.38 -8.16 -10.46
C PRO A 42 -3.66 -8.67 -9.05
N THR A 43 -4.76 -9.42 -8.91
CA THR A 43 -5.11 -10.12 -7.68
C THR A 43 -5.64 -11.51 -7.99
N ALA A 44 -5.47 -12.47 -7.09
CA ALA A 44 -6.03 -13.79 -7.23
C ALA A 44 -7.55 -13.67 -7.45
N PHE A 45 -8.04 -14.29 -8.52
CA PHE A 45 -9.48 -14.29 -8.89
C PHE A 45 -10.12 -12.89 -9.07
N ASN A 46 -9.35 -11.84 -9.28
CA ASN A 46 -9.82 -10.46 -9.28
C ASN A 46 -10.46 -10.04 -7.93
N SER A 47 -9.89 -10.54 -6.83
CA SER A 47 -10.43 -10.38 -5.47
C SER A 47 -10.39 -8.95 -4.93
N GLN A 48 -9.43 -8.13 -5.38
CA GLN A 48 -9.27 -6.72 -5.03
C GLN A 48 -9.43 -6.42 -3.53
N PRO A 49 -8.70 -7.12 -2.64
CA PRO A 49 -8.90 -7.01 -1.20
C PRO A 49 -8.34 -5.73 -0.58
N LEU A 50 -7.45 -4.99 -1.26
CA LEU A 50 -6.83 -3.80 -0.72
C LEU A 50 -7.87 -2.77 -0.28
N ARG A 51 -7.69 -2.24 0.92
CA ARG A 51 -8.41 -1.08 1.45
C ARG A 51 -7.40 -0.02 1.86
N ILE A 52 -7.72 1.24 1.59
CA ILE A 52 -6.86 2.38 1.87
C ILE A 52 -7.61 3.33 2.79
N THR A 53 -7.05 3.59 3.96
CA THR A 53 -7.56 4.64 4.85
C THR A 53 -6.59 5.81 4.82
N TRP A 54 -7.07 6.96 4.34
CA TRP A 54 -6.27 8.18 4.25
C TRP A 54 -6.31 8.94 5.57
N VAL A 55 -5.15 9.18 6.14
CA VAL A 55 -4.95 9.95 7.39
C VAL A 55 -4.40 11.32 7.03
N ARG A 56 -5.22 12.38 7.16
CA ARG A 56 -4.87 13.75 6.73
C ARG A 56 -4.92 14.79 7.84
N SER A 57 -5.90 14.70 8.77
CA SER A 57 -6.00 15.70 9.84
C SER A 57 -4.82 15.56 10.81
N ALA A 58 -4.41 16.70 11.39
CA ALA A 58 -3.33 16.72 12.39
C ALA A 58 -3.65 15.81 13.58
N GLU A 59 -4.90 15.78 14.03
CA GLU A 59 -5.35 14.90 15.10
C GLU A 59 -5.21 13.42 14.73
N ALA A 60 -5.70 13.03 13.55
CA ALA A 60 -5.61 11.63 13.09
C ALA A 60 -4.15 11.19 12.91
N ARG A 61 -3.26 12.08 12.42
CA ARG A 61 -1.82 11.78 12.30
C ARG A 61 -1.16 11.60 13.67
N GLN A 62 -1.53 12.39 14.68
CA GLN A 62 -1.03 12.21 16.05
C GLN A 62 -1.49 10.88 16.65
N ARG A 63 -2.75 10.52 16.46
CA ARG A 63 -3.28 9.22 16.91
C ARG A 63 -2.54 8.06 16.23
N LEU A 64 -2.35 8.11 14.91
CA LEU A 64 -1.60 7.09 14.19
C LEU A 64 -0.14 7.02 14.66
N ALA A 65 0.52 8.17 14.86
CA ALA A 65 1.90 8.24 15.31
C ALA A 65 2.12 7.58 16.67
N ALA A 66 1.13 7.60 17.56
CA ALA A 66 1.20 6.93 18.85
C ALA A 66 1.40 5.41 18.75
N HIS A 67 1.04 4.81 17.61
CA HIS A 67 1.23 3.38 17.33
C HIS A 67 2.48 3.10 16.47
N MET A 68 3.23 4.13 16.11
CA MET A 68 4.48 3.97 15.35
C MET A 68 5.68 3.84 16.28
N VAL A 69 6.73 3.14 15.85
CA VAL A 69 8.01 3.16 16.58
C VAL A 69 8.57 4.59 16.65
N ASP A 70 9.30 4.92 17.69
CA ASP A 70 9.77 6.29 17.99
C ASP A 70 10.41 6.99 16.79
N SER A 71 11.26 6.29 16.03
CA SER A 71 11.93 6.82 14.83
C SER A 71 10.99 7.15 13.67
N SER A 72 9.72 6.73 13.76
CA SER A 72 8.69 6.95 12.72
C SER A 72 7.62 7.97 13.13
N GLN A 73 7.49 8.29 14.42
CA GLN A 73 6.44 9.18 14.91
C GLN A 73 6.51 10.57 14.29
N ALA A 74 7.65 11.24 14.41
CA ALA A 74 7.80 12.60 13.92
C ALA A 74 7.56 12.74 12.41
N LYS A 75 8.06 11.79 11.61
CA LYS A 75 7.85 11.80 10.14
C LYS A 75 6.41 11.48 9.74
N THR A 76 5.67 10.68 10.55
CA THR A 76 4.23 10.42 10.35
C THR A 76 3.39 11.65 10.65
N ILE A 77 3.72 12.38 11.74
CA ILE A 77 3.04 13.64 12.08
C ILE A 77 3.28 14.71 11.00
N ALA A 78 4.49 14.78 10.47
CA ALA A 78 4.89 15.79 9.49
C ALA A 78 4.43 15.50 8.05
N ALA A 79 4.10 14.24 7.72
CA ALA A 79 3.71 13.89 6.36
C ALA A 79 2.39 14.59 5.96
N PRO A 80 2.27 15.13 4.72
CA PRO A 80 1.03 15.73 4.23
C PRO A 80 -0.15 14.77 4.28
N VAL A 81 0.09 13.52 3.90
CA VAL A 81 -0.89 12.41 3.94
C VAL A 81 -0.19 11.13 4.37
N THR A 82 -0.87 10.32 5.17
CA THR A 82 -0.46 8.95 5.46
C THR A 82 -1.58 8.00 5.03
N ALA A 83 -1.22 6.93 4.33
CA ALA A 83 -2.13 5.84 3.99
C ALA A 83 -1.93 4.67 4.96
N ILE A 84 -3.00 4.20 5.60
CA ILE A 84 -3.06 2.89 6.23
C ILE A 84 -3.53 1.92 5.15
N LEU A 85 -2.65 0.99 4.75
CA LEU A 85 -3.01 -0.08 3.82
C LEU A 85 -3.42 -1.29 4.62
N GLY A 86 -4.64 -1.73 4.40
CA GLY A 86 -5.21 -2.93 4.98
C GLY A 86 -5.84 -3.82 3.92
N PHE A 87 -6.23 -5.02 4.30
CA PHE A 87 -7.04 -5.86 3.45
C PHE A 87 -8.37 -6.19 4.11
N ASP A 88 -9.40 -6.28 3.30
CA ASP A 88 -10.74 -6.71 3.69
C ASP A 88 -10.74 -8.22 3.89
N ARG A 89 -11.05 -8.69 5.08
CA ARG A 89 -11.11 -10.12 5.39
C ARG A 89 -12.33 -10.80 4.78
N ASN A 90 -13.34 -10.02 4.39
CA ASN A 90 -14.56 -10.50 3.73
C ASN A 90 -14.55 -10.24 2.21
N TRP A 91 -13.39 -10.04 1.59
CA TRP A 91 -13.24 -9.72 0.17
C TRP A 91 -14.02 -10.68 -0.75
N PHE A 92 -14.15 -11.94 -0.38
CA PHE A 92 -14.83 -12.98 -1.15
C PHE A 92 -16.37 -12.81 -1.19
N GLN A 93 -16.96 -12.04 -0.29
CA GLN A 93 -18.40 -11.77 -0.29
C GLN A 93 -18.86 -11.00 -1.54
N ARG A 94 -17.95 -10.30 -2.20
CA ARG A 94 -18.22 -9.57 -3.45
C ARG A 94 -17.79 -10.33 -4.71
N PHE A 95 -17.51 -11.61 -4.60
CA PHE A 95 -17.07 -12.44 -5.73
C PHE A 95 -18.09 -12.43 -6.87
N GLY A 96 -19.39 -12.48 -6.57
CA GLY A 96 -20.45 -12.45 -7.57
C GLY A 96 -20.46 -11.19 -8.44
N GLU A 97 -19.95 -10.08 -7.90
CA GLU A 97 -19.84 -8.81 -8.63
C GLU A 97 -18.58 -8.76 -9.52
N PHE A 98 -17.43 -9.16 -8.98
CA PHE A 98 -16.13 -8.96 -9.63
C PHE A 98 -15.59 -10.16 -10.38
N ASN A 99 -16.09 -11.36 -10.07
CA ASN A 99 -15.74 -12.60 -10.77
C ASN A 99 -16.93 -13.57 -10.78
N PRO A 100 -18.04 -13.24 -11.46
CA PRO A 100 -19.28 -14.03 -11.42
C PRO A 100 -19.10 -15.45 -11.94
N ARG A 101 -18.11 -15.69 -12.82
CA ARG A 101 -17.84 -17.04 -13.36
C ARG A 101 -17.33 -17.98 -12.29
N SER A 102 -16.45 -17.52 -11.41
CA SER A 102 -15.83 -18.36 -10.37
C SER A 102 -16.61 -18.36 -9.04
N ALA A 103 -17.47 -17.36 -8.83
CA ALA A 103 -18.19 -17.16 -7.58
C ALA A 103 -18.94 -18.39 -7.06
N PRO A 104 -19.71 -19.13 -7.87
CA PRO A 104 -20.50 -20.25 -7.36
C PRO A 104 -19.66 -21.35 -6.68
N ASN A 105 -18.42 -21.53 -7.11
CA ASN A 105 -17.53 -22.55 -6.58
C ASN A 105 -16.56 -22.00 -5.53
N MET A 106 -16.02 -20.80 -5.75
CA MET A 106 -14.91 -20.28 -4.95
C MET A 106 -15.41 -19.56 -3.70
N GLN A 107 -16.54 -18.88 -3.76
CA GLN A 107 -17.05 -18.14 -2.58
C GLN A 107 -17.34 -19.08 -1.40
N PRO A 108 -18.09 -20.20 -1.56
CA PRO A 108 -18.32 -21.14 -0.45
C PRO A 108 -17.02 -21.77 0.08
N MET A 109 -16.03 -21.98 -0.77
CA MET A 109 -14.72 -22.49 -0.35
C MET A 109 -14.03 -21.54 0.62
N PHE A 110 -14.01 -20.23 0.32
CA PHE A 110 -13.39 -19.22 1.19
C PHE A 110 -14.24 -18.94 2.44
N GLU A 111 -15.57 -18.98 2.34
CA GLU A 111 -16.48 -18.92 3.50
C GLU A 111 -16.23 -20.06 4.48
N GLY A 112 -15.96 -21.25 3.98
CA GLY A 112 -15.67 -22.43 4.79
C GLY A 112 -14.21 -22.55 5.27
N ASN A 113 -13.31 -21.68 4.81
CA ASN A 113 -11.89 -21.72 5.16
C ASN A 113 -11.31 -20.30 5.39
N PRO A 114 -11.50 -19.73 6.58
CA PRO A 114 -11.03 -18.38 6.92
C PRO A 114 -9.51 -18.19 6.76
N GLU A 115 -8.71 -19.22 7.04
CA GLU A 115 -7.26 -19.16 6.89
C GLU A 115 -6.85 -18.99 5.42
N ALA A 116 -7.45 -19.77 4.53
CA ALA A 116 -7.22 -19.64 3.09
C ALA A 116 -7.73 -18.30 2.56
N ALA A 117 -8.85 -17.79 3.08
CA ALA A 117 -9.39 -16.48 2.73
C ALA A 117 -8.43 -15.35 3.15
N ASP A 118 -7.96 -15.37 4.40
CA ASP A 118 -7.01 -14.38 4.91
C ASP A 118 -5.67 -14.45 4.16
N GLY A 119 -5.12 -15.62 3.92
CA GLY A 119 -3.88 -15.81 3.18
C GLY A 119 -3.96 -15.29 1.74
N THR A 120 -5.04 -15.63 1.01
CA THR A 120 -5.26 -15.16 -0.36
C THR A 120 -5.51 -13.66 -0.41
N GLY A 121 -6.29 -13.12 0.54
CA GLY A 121 -6.55 -11.70 0.66
C GLY A 121 -5.29 -10.90 0.96
N ALA A 122 -4.52 -11.34 1.95
CA ALA A 122 -3.27 -10.69 2.32
C ALA A 122 -2.26 -10.67 1.15
N LEU A 123 -2.00 -11.81 0.50
CA LEU A 123 -1.10 -11.89 -0.65
C LEU A 123 -1.52 -10.95 -1.77
N SER A 124 -2.79 -10.95 -2.14
CA SER A 124 -3.33 -10.08 -3.19
C SER A 124 -3.23 -8.60 -2.81
N ALA A 125 -3.49 -8.24 -1.54
CA ALA A 125 -3.33 -6.87 -1.06
C ALA A 125 -1.88 -6.40 -1.08
N HIS A 126 -0.92 -7.27 -0.77
CA HIS A 126 0.51 -6.94 -0.87
C HIS A 126 0.95 -6.70 -2.33
N LEU A 127 0.44 -7.47 -3.29
CA LEU A 127 0.64 -7.18 -4.71
C LEU A 127 0.10 -5.79 -5.08
N GLN A 128 -1.12 -5.47 -4.64
CA GLN A 128 -1.71 -4.14 -4.87
C GLN A 128 -0.93 -3.03 -4.13
N ALA A 129 -0.32 -3.29 -2.98
CA ALA A 129 0.52 -2.31 -2.29
C ALA A 129 1.78 -1.96 -3.09
N GLY A 130 2.38 -2.91 -3.81
CA GLY A 130 3.44 -2.64 -4.78
C GLY A 130 2.97 -1.69 -5.89
N TYR A 131 1.78 -1.93 -6.45
CA TYR A 131 1.15 -1.02 -7.41
C TYR A 131 0.84 0.34 -6.81
N PHE A 132 0.38 0.40 -5.55
CA PHE A 132 0.14 1.66 -4.84
C PHE A 132 1.40 2.54 -4.77
N ILE A 133 2.54 1.96 -4.34
CA ILE A 133 3.81 2.68 -4.26
C ILE A 133 4.23 3.18 -5.65
N THR A 134 4.07 2.36 -6.68
CA THR A 134 4.38 2.74 -8.07
C THR A 134 3.43 3.82 -8.59
N ALA A 135 2.13 3.75 -8.24
CA ALA A 135 1.14 4.76 -8.61
C ALA A 135 1.44 6.12 -7.98
N VAL A 136 1.85 6.16 -6.70
CA VAL A 136 2.30 7.39 -6.02
C VAL A 136 3.44 8.04 -6.82
N ARG A 137 4.44 7.25 -7.24
CA ARG A 137 5.58 7.73 -8.04
C ARG A 137 5.16 8.21 -9.43
N ALA A 138 4.23 7.51 -10.07
CA ALA A 138 3.75 7.88 -11.40
C ALA A 138 3.06 9.26 -11.43
N LEU A 139 2.59 9.74 -10.28
CA LEU A 139 2.01 11.07 -10.11
C LEU A 139 3.03 12.12 -9.61
N GLY A 140 4.31 11.79 -9.60
CA GLY A 140 5.38 12.70 -9.14
C GLY A 140 5.41 12.91 -7.63
N LEU A 141 4.79 12.02 -6.87
CA LEU A 141 4.86 12.00 -5.42
C LEU A 141 5.88 10.97 -4.94
N ASP A 142 6.36 11.16 -3.72
CA ASP A 142 7.23 10.21 -3.03
C ASP A 142 6.48 9.43 -1.97
N ALA A 143 6.96 8.20 -1.73
CA ALA A 143 6.40 7.30 -0.74
C ALA A 143 7.43 6.90 0.31
N GLY A 144 7.00 6.90 1.57
CA GLY A 144 7.75 6.38 2.72
C GLY A 144 7.03 5.20 3.36
N PRO A 145 7.13 3.97 2.81
CA PRO A 145 6.51 2.79 3.41
C PRO A 145 7.21 2.39 4.71
N MET A 146 6.42 1.99 5.71
CA MET A 146 6.87 1.66 7.07
C MET A 146 6.14 0.44 7.62
N THR A 147 6.90 -0.49 8.20
CA THR A 147 6.39 -1.64 8.95
C THR A 147 6.65 -1.54 10.45
N GLY A 148 7.46 -0.55 10.88
CA GLY A 148 7.77 -0.29 12.28
C GLY A 148 6.58 0.37 13.01
N SER A 149 5.54 -0.42 13.32
CA SER A 149 4.31 0.04 13.97
C SER A 149 3.61 -1.12 14.67
N ASP A 150 2.77 -0.80 15.64
CA ASP A 150 1.80 -1.75 16.20
C ASP A 150 0.58 -1.86 15.26
N LEU A 151 0.69 -2.73 14.26
CA LEU A 151 -0.37 -2.96 13.27
C LEU A 151 -1.66 -3.50 13.89
N ALA A 152 -1.58 -4.21 15.04
CA ALA A 152 -2.77 -4.71 15.73
C ALA A 152 -3.53 -3.56 16.40
N ALA A 153 -2.83 -2.64 17.07
CA ALA A 153 -3.43 -1.45 17.64
C ALA A 153 -4.01 -0.53 16.55
N ILE A 154 -3.29 -0.32 15.44
CA ILE A 154 -3.78 0.45 14.28
C ILE A 154 -5.05 -0.19 13.70
N THR A 155 -5.07 -1.51 13.55
CA THR A 155 -6.26 -2.24 13.09
C THR A 155 -7.45 -1.98 14.02
N THR A 156 -7.23 -2.09 15.32
CA THR A 156 -8.27 -1.89 16.33
C THR A 156 -8.80 -0.45 16.33
N GLU A 157 -7.93 0.54 16.22
CA GLU A 157 -8.35 1.95 16.32
C GLU A 157 -8.98 2.48 15.02
N PHE A 158 -8.43 2.11 13.86
CA PHE A 158 -8.81 2.74 12.59
C PHE A 158 -9.67 1.86 11.68
N LEU A 159 -9.71 0.53 11.89
CA LEU A 159 -10.30 -0.40 10.94
C LEU A 159 -11.24 -1.44 11.56
N ALA A 160 -11.43 -1.47 12.90
CA ALA A 160 -12.16 -2.54 13.59
C ALA A 160 -13.60 -2.71 13.11
N ASP A 161 -14.29 -1.61 12.83
CA ASP A 161 -15.68 -1.59 12.36
C ASP A 161 -15.86 -2.05 10.90
N LYS A 162 -14.76 -2.25 10.18
CA LYS A 162 -14.74 -2.55 8.74
C LYS A 162 -14.31 -3.98 8.42
N ASN A 163 -14.01 -4.80 9.43
CA ASN A 163 -13.42 -6.14 9.28
C ASN A 163 -12.18 -6.14 8.35
N GLN A 164 -11.33 -5.14 8.50
CA GLN A 164 -10.09 -4.96 7.76
C GLN A 164 -8.90 -5.19 8.68
N GLN A 165 -7.77 -5.63 8.12
CA GLN A 165 -6.53 -5.79 8.85
C GLN A 165 -5.44 -4.94 8.22
N ALA A 166 -4.83 -4.02 8.99
CA ALA A 166 -3.70 -3.22 8.56
C ALA A 166 -2.44 -4.07 8.36
N PHE A 167 -1.64 -3.76 7.33
CA PHE A 167 -0.37 -4.46 7.09
C PHE A 167 0.79 -3.52 6.69
N LEU A 168 0.50 -2.29 6.27
CA LEU A 168 1.54 -1.34 5.85
C LEU A 168 1.06 0.09 6.08
N ILE A 169 1.97 0.94 6.56
CA ILE A 169 1.75 2.38 6.69
C ILE A 169 2.62 3.08 5.64
N VAL A 170 2.07 4.01 4.88
CA VAL A 170 2.81 4.74 3.84
C VAL A 170 2.57 6.23 3.99
N ASN A 171 3.63 6.98 4.35
CA ASN A 171 3.64 8.43 4.23
C ASN A 171 3.82 8.79 2.76
N LEU A 172 3.11 9.81 2.28
CA LEU A 172 3.21 10.26 0.90
C LEU A 172 3.06 11.77 0.77
N GLY A 173 3.69 12.32 -0.24
CA GLY A 173 3.73 13.76 -0.54
C GLY A 173 4.88 14.09 -1.48
N TYR A 174 5.21 15.38 -1.59
CA TYR A 174 6.38 15.84 -2.33
C TYR A 174 7.61 15.74 -1.43
N GLY A 175 8.45 14.75 -1.69
CA GLY A 175 9.57 14.39 -0.83
C GLY A 175 10.74 15.34 -0.92
N ILE A 176 11.51 15.40 0.16
CA ILE A 176 12.84 16.02 0.20
C ILE A 176 13.85 14.88 0.03
N GLU A 177 14.68 14.97 -0.99
CA GLU A 177 15.63 13.90 -1.33
C GLU A 177 16.56 13.59 -0.15
N PRO A 178 16.78 12.30 0.17
CA PRO A 178 17.69 11.90 1.21
C PRO A 178 19.14 12.27 0.88
N SER A 179 19.89 12.79 1.87
CA SER A 179 21.28 13.20 1.72
C SER A 179 22.29 12.05 1.65
N TYR A 180 21.86 10.81 1.89
CA TYR A 180 22.72 9.62 1.88
C TYR A 180 22.59 8.84 0.56
N PRO A 181 23.63 8.11 0.12
CA PRO A 181 23.60 7.33 -1.11
C PRO A 181 22.59 6.18 -1.02
N ARG A 182 22.16 5.67 -2.17
CA ARG A 182 21.35 4.46 -2.25
C ARG A 182 22.12 3.25 -1.73
N ASN A 183 21.50 2.45 -0.89
CA ASN A 183 22.04 1.15 -0.48
C ASN A 183 22.15 0.18 -1.66
N LEU A 184 23.07 -0.77 -1.57
CA LEU A 184 23.26 -1.80 -2.56
C LEU A 184 22.01 -2.66 -2.76
N ARG A 185 21.93 -3.32 -3.89
CA ARG A 185 21.00 -4.39 -4.21
C ARG A 185 21.78 -5.64 -4.52
N PHE A 186 21.14 -6.77 -4.38
CA PHE A 186 21.70 -8.03 -4.85
C PHE A 186 21.93 -7.98 -6.36
N GLU A 187 22.97 -8.67 -6.84
CA GLU A 187 23.16 -8.90 -8.25
C GLU A 187 22.18 -9.99 -8.75
N PHE A 188 22.01 -10.08 -10.04
CA PHE A 188 21.06 -11.02 -10.65
C PHE A 188 21.36 -12.47 -10.26
N GLU A 189 22.64 -12.84 -10.26
CA GLU A 189 23.13 -14.17 -9.96
C GLU A 189 22.94 -14.59 -8.50
N ASP A 190 22.82 -13.61 -7.58
CA ASP A 190 22.63 -13.90 -6.15
C ASP A 190 21.20 -14.34 -5.81
N VAL A 191 20.22 -14.03 -6.67
CA VAL A 191 18.80 -14.15 -6.34
C VAL A 191 17.97 -14.85 -7.42
N THR A 192 18.59 -15.30 -8.50
CA THR A 192 17.91 -16.00 -9.60
C THR A 192 18.55 -17.32 -9.93
N GLU A 193 17.74 -18.26 -10.38
CA GLU A 193 18.18 -19.57 -10.89
C GLU A 193 17.36 -19.90 -12.14
N THR A 194 18.02 -20.53 -13.10
CA THR A 194 17.35 -21.10 -14.29
C THR A 194 17.46 -22.62 -14.23
N ILE A 195 16.33 -23.32 -14.25
CA ILE A 195 16.21 -24.77 -14.23
C ILE A 195 15.63 -25.29 -15.53
#